data_1cef943c9b8f500e92d722610b0c3bfc
#
_entry.id   1cef943c9b8f500e92d722610b0c3bfc
#
_cell.length_a   1.000
_cell.length_b   1.000
_cell.length_c   1.000
_cell.angle_alpha   90.00
_cell.angle_beta   90.00
_cell.angle_gamma   90.00
#
_symmetry.space_group_name_H-M   'P 1'
#
loop_
_entity.id
_entity.type
_entity.pdbx_description
1 polymer ?
#
loop_
_entity_poly.entity_id
_entity_poly.type
_entity_poly.pdbx_seq_one_letter_code
_entity_poly.pdbx_strand_id
1 'polypeptide(L)'
;MSIAGAISEKARRATVWLIYGNTDITGDISDILESFSYKDCAEGESDSISIAIDAAGDEWKGSWMPDKGAKLYPTIAVTDWNFGGADYAVRNLSAECGAFTLDDLGYSDAPDVLNIGAVAKPNDTSFSERERDFDWKNTSVQKIAEEIAGRYSLTLQFEGTDHEIEVKEQSATDSAFLQELCETYGLCMKVYTEKLWIYDREAYKANDPAFTVYRVAPADDPTALCVQRGSFSWNTTLAGTYTGGIFTYTNEKEEIDISVEVGTPERQLKLNKKASNEADAQAQLEAAIANANHGATTVSFTMMGYPAGAAAQCFTLLGYGSIDGKYFIDSMEHSLSKSGYTTKIEASKVEAVTG
;
A
#
# COMPACT_ATOMS: atom_id res chain seq x y z
N MET A 1 6.52 49.62 17.86
CA MET A 1 5.63 48.77 17.05
C MET A 1 6.47 48.19 15.94
N SER A 2 6.89 46.93 16.08
CA SER A 2 7.62 46.21 15.03
C SER A 2 6.58 45.59 14.11
N ILE A 3 6.53 46.08 12.89
CA ILE A 3 5.76 45.43 11.81
C ILE A 3 6.54 44.18 11.46
N ALA A 4 6.10 43.03 11.99
CA ALA A 4 6.56 41.77 11.51
C ALA A 4 6.30 41.72 10.00
N GLY A 5 7.36 41.60 9.21
CA GLY A 5 7.28 41.60 7.77
C GLY A 5 6.30 40.50 7.35
N ALA A 6 5.29 40.87 6.56
CA ALA A 6 4.43 39.91 5.90
C ALA A 6 5.32 38.99 5.09
N ILE A 7 5.46 37.73 5.53
CA ILE A 7 6.06 36.68 4.73
C ILE A 7 5.09 36.54 3.54
N SER A 8 5.53 36.99 2.37
CA SER A 8 4.81 36.72 1.12
C SER A 8 4.79 35.21 0.93
N GLU A 9 3.75 34.56 1.41
CA GLU A 9 3.54 33.14 1.12
C GLU A 9 3.31 33.02 -0.38
N LYS A 10 4.25 32.41 -1.06
CA LYS A 10 4.06 32.03 -2.45
C LYS A 10 2.95 30.99 -2.52
N ALA A 11 2.20 31.00 -3.61
CA ALA A 11 1.13 30.04 -3.82
C ALA A 11 1.70 28.61 -3.87
N ARG A 12 1.07 27.71 -3.13
CA ARG A 12 1.37 26.28 -3.18
C ARG A 12 1.18 25.75 -4.60
N ARG A 13 2.10 24.92 -5.06
CA ARG A 13 2.03 24.30 -6.37
C ARG A 13 2.32 22.81 -6.22
N ALA A 14 1.56 21.98 -6.93
CA ALA A 14 1.83 20.56 -7.10
C ALA A 14 1.81 20.26 -8.61
N THR A 15 2.77 19.49 -9.06
CA THR A 15 2.94 19.09 -10.46
C THR A 15 3.26 17.62 -10.52
N VAL A 16 2.99 17.01 -11.67
CA VAL A 16 3.42 15.64 -11.98
C VAL A 16 4.50 15.71 -13.03
N TRP A 17 5.65 15.13 -12.73
CA TRP A 17 6.67 14.83 -13.73
C TRP A 17 6.43 13.42 -14.22
N LEU A 18 6.51 13.21 -15.54
CA LEU A 18 6.22 11.91 -16.13
C LEU A 18 7.28 11.53 -17.15
N ILE A 19 7.89 10.37 -16.93
CA ILE A 19 8.78 9.73 -17.88
C ILE A 19 8.03 8.56 -18.54
N TYR A 20 7.96 8.55 -19.87
CA TYR A 20 7.42 7.47 -20.69
C TYR A 20 8.58 6.70 -21.31
N GLY A 21 8.78 5.44 -20.90
CA GLY A 21 9.96 4.67 -21.25
C GLY A 21 11.25 5.38 -20.79
N ASN A 22 11.96 6.00 -21.70
CA ASN A 22 13.17 6.78 -21.43
C ASN A 22 13.01 8.28 -21.80
N THR A 23 11.80 8.73 -22.10
CA THR A 23 11.53 10.09 -22.57
C THR A 23 10.77 10.87 -21.51
N ASP A 24 11.30 12.02 -21.11
CA ASP A 24 10.58 12.97 -20.27
C ASP A 24 9.50 13.68 -21.10
N ILE A 25 8.24 13.41 -20.78
CA ILE A 25 7.06 13.99 -21.43
C ILE A 25 6.34 15.01 -20.54
N THR A 26 6.96 15.42 -19.44
CA THR A 26 6.36 16.35 -18.47
C THR A 26 5.90 17.64 -19.14
N GLY A 27 6.71 18.20 -20.02
CA GLY A 27 6.37 19.43 -20.75
C GLY A 27 5.18 19.26 -21.70
N ASP A 28 5.08 18.09 -22.34
CA ASP A 28 4.05 17.80 -23.33
C ASP A 28 2.66 17.63 -22.70
N ILE A 29 2.61 17.09 -21.45
CA ILE A 29 1.35 16.83 -20.75
C ILE A 29 0.91 17.92 -19.78
N SER A 30 1.80 18.81 -19.36
CA SER A 30 1.56 19.75 -18.25
C SER A 30 0.34 20.65 -18.46
N ASP A 31 0.12 21.13 -19.68
CA ASP A 31 -0.98 22.04 -20.02
C ASP A 31 -2.30 21.30 -20.29
N ILE A 32 -2.23 20.02 -20.62
CA ILE A 32 -3.38 19.18 -20.99
C ILE A 32 -3.78 18.19 -19.89
N LEU A 33 -3.02 18.11 -18.78
CA LEU A 33 -3.31 17.23 -17.67
C LEU A 33 -4.61 17.68 -16.96
N GLU A 34 -5.64 16.86 -17.03
CA GLU A 34 -6.90 17.08 -16.33
C GLU A 34 -6.84 16.54 -14.89
N SER A 35 -6.33 15.33 -14.73
CA SER A 35 -6.12 14.71 -13.42
C SER A 35 -5.04 13.64 -13.46
N PHE A 36 -4.43 13.45 -12.30
CA PHE A 36 -3.51 12.37 -12.00
C PHE A 36 -3.91 11.77 -10.64
N SER A 37 -3.98 10.45 -10.54
CA SER A 37 -4.04 9.76 -9.25
C SER A 37 -2.97 8.68 -9.16
N TYR A 38 -2.42 8.53 -7.95
CA TYR A 38 -1.51 7.45 -7.55
C TYR A 38 -2.06 6.79 -6.30
N LYS A 39 -2.37 5.50 -6.38
CA LYS A 39 -2.78 4.68 -5.24
C LYS A 39 -1.61 3.79 -4.84
N ASP A 40 -1.12 4.00 -3.63
CA ASP A 40 -0.12 3.20 -2.93
C ASP A 40 -0.84 2.27 -1.95
N CYS A 41 -0.68 0.96 -2.08
CA CYS A 41 -1.30 -0.05 -1.24
C CYS A 41 -0.26 -0.74 -0.37
N ALA A 42 -0.59 -1.02 0.89
CA ALA A 42 0.30 -1.78 1.77
C ALA A 42 0.40 -3.24 1.31
N GLU A 43 -0.73 -3.85 0.96
CA GLU A 43 -0.80 -5.25 0.54
C GLU A 43 -2.06 -5.53 -0.30
N GLY A 44 -2.15 -6.72 -0.87
CA GLY A 44 -3.37 -7.26 -1.49
C GLY A 44 -3.67 -6.73 -2.88
N GLU A 45 -3.35 -5.48 -3.16
CA GLU A 45 -3.52 -4.84 -4.46
C GLU A 45 -2.18 -4.28 -4.95
N SER A 46 -1.99 -4.26 -6.27
CA SER A 46 -0.85 -3.57 -6.87
C SER A 46 -1.03 -2.05 -6.81
N ASP A 47 0.05 -1.33 -6.60
CA ASP A 47 0.05 0.11 -6.76
C ASP A 47 -0.40 0.47 -8.17
N SER A 48 -1.14 1.55 -8.31
CA SER A 48 -1.71 1.96 -9.59
C SER A 48 -1.69 3.46 -9.80
N ILE A 49 -1.65 3.86 -11.05
CA ILE A 49 -1.83 5.25 -11.45
C ILE A 49 -2.95 5.37 -12.48
N SER A 50 -3.63 6.50 -12.44
CA SER A 50 -4.56 6.92 -13.48
C SER A 50 -4.23 8.35 -13.91
N ILE A 51 -4.18 8.57 -15.20
CA ILE A 51 -3.89 9.87 -15.82
C ILE A 51 -5.03 10.19 -16.77
N ALA A 52 -5.63 11.36 -16.65
CA ALA A 52 -6.58 11.88 -17.62
C ALA A 52 -6.01 13.13 -18.27
N ILE A 53 -5.97 13.16 -19.59
CA ILE A 53 -5.50 14.29 -20.37
C ILE A 53 -6.57 14.78 -21.34
N ASP A 54 -6.58 16.09 -21.58
CA ASP A 54 -7.34 16.69 -22.69
C ASP A 54 -6.75 16.19 -24.01
N ALA A 55 -7.55 15.47 -24.79
CA ALA A 55 -7.19 14.84 -26.05
C ALA A 55 -7.86 15.52 -27.26
N ALA A 56 -8.20 16.80 -27.15
CA ALA A 56 -8.82 17.56 -28.25
C ALA A 56 -7.92 17.66 -29.50
N GLY A 57 -6.59 17.50 -29.34
CA GLY A 57 -5.63 17.37 -30.44
C GLY A 57 -5.65 15.98 -31.09
N ASP A 58 -5.55 15.95 -32.43
CA ASP A 58 -5.56 14.68 -33.17
C ASP A 58 -4.30 13.83 -32.96
N GLU A 59 -3.23 14.40 -32.42
CA GLU A 59 -1.97 13.71 -32.12
C GLU A 59 -2.16 12.54 -31.18
N TRP A 60 -3.00 12.70 -30.15
CA TRP A 60 -3.31 11.66 -29.14
C TRP A 60 -4.17 10.51 -29.71
N LYS A 61 -4.82 10.72 -30.83
CA LYS A 61 -5.58 9.69 -31.56
C LYS A 61 -4.75 8.97 -32.62
N GLY A 62 -3.49 9.36 -32.79
CA GLY A 62 -2.59 8.89 -33.82
C GLY A 62 -1.18 8.61 -33.33
N SER A 63 -0.23 9.45 -33.72
CA SER A 63 1.20 9.22 -33.49
C SER A 63 1.64 9.25 -32.02
N TRP A 64 0.86 9.87 -31.16
CA TRP A 64 1.14 9.99 -29.73
C TRP A 64 0.29 9.04 -28.85
N MET A 65 -0.48 8.14 -29.46
CA MET A 65 -1.20 7.12 -28.71
C MET A 65 -0.21 6.23 -27.95
N PRO A 66 -0.30 6.15 -26.61
CA PRO A 66 0.64 5.35 -25.84
C PRO A 66 0.47 3.85 -26.13
N ASP A 67 1.57 3.11 -26.07
CA ASP A 67 1.58 1.66 -26.27
C ASP A 67 1.28 0.93 -24.98
N LYS A 68 0.37 -0.06 -25.00
CA LYS A 68 0.17 -0.98 -23.90
C LYS A 68 1.47 -1.74 -23.60
N GLY A 69 1.78 -1.89 -22.30
CA GLY A 69 3.03 -2.48 -21.84
C GLY A 69 4.20 -1.49 -21.71
N ALA A 70 4.04 -0.24 -22.16
CA ALA A 70 5.04 0.79 -21.94
C ALA A 70 5.24 1.10 -20.45
N LYS A 71 6.45 1.51 -20.07
CA LYS A 71 6.79 1.89 -18.69
C LYS A 71 6.53 3.38 -18.46
N LEU A 72 5.92 3.67 -17.32
CA LEU A 72 5.66 5.01 -16.80
C LEU A 72 6.34 5.17 -15.45
N TYR A 73 7.02 6.32 -15.26
CA TYR A 73 7.69 6.68 -14.00
C TYR A 73 7.22 8.07 -13.57
N PRO A 74 6.09 8.16 -12.83
CA PRO A 74 5.58 9.42 -12.35
C PRO A 74 6.29 9.86 -11.07
N THR A 75 6.44 11.18 -10.92
CA THR A 75 6.92 11.84 -9.71
C THR A 75 5.98 12.98 -9.34
N ILE A 76 5.48 13.00 -8.13
CA ILE A 76 4.71 14.12 -7.58
C ILE A 76 5.71 15.13 -7.03
N ALA A 77 5.74 16.33 -7.60
CA ALA A 77 6.59 17.42 -7.14
C ALA A 77 5.76 18.55 -6.55
N VAL A 78 6.13 19.04 -5.37
CA VAL A 78 5.47 20.15 -4.70
C VAL A 78 6.46 21.30 -4.48
N THR A 79 5.95 22.52 -4.56
CA THR A 79 6.73 23.75 -4.35
C THR A 79 5.96 24.68 -3.44
N ASP A 80 6.66 25.35 -2.50
CA ASP A 80 6.10 26.22 -1.47
C ASP A 80 4.98 25.52 -0.64
N TRP A 81 5.08 24.19 -0.50
CA TRP A 81 4.07 23.33 0.15
C TRP A 81 4.29 23.31 1.65
N ASN A 82 3.52 24.11 2.37
CA ASN A 82 3.63 24.25 3.81
C ASN A 82 2.63 23.33 4.52
N PHE A 83 3.14 22.34 5.27
CA PHE A 83 2.35 21.42 6.08
C PHE A 83 3.07 21.04 7.37
N GLY A 84 2.28 20.85 8.44
CA GLY A 84 2.61 20.10 9.63
C GLY A 84 3.92 20.41 10.32
N GLY A 85 4.11 21.64 10.88
CA GLY A 85 5.25 21.92 11.78
C GLY A 85 6.64 21.57 11.23
N ALA A 86 6.70 21.10 9.99
CA ALA A 86 7.92 20.67 9.35
C ALA A 86 8.84 21.88 9.08
N ASP A 87 10.12 21.67 9.32
CA ASP A 87 11.17 22.60 8.93
C ASP A 87 10.98 23.07 7.48
N TYR A 88 11.31 24.31 7.21
CA TYR A 88 11.23 24.97 5.89
C TYR A 88 11.83 24.13 4.73
N ALA A 89 12.66 23.14 5.03
CA ALA A 89 13.28 22.22 4.06
C ALA A 89 12.29 21.31 3.30
N VAL A 90 11.10 21.05 3.86
CA VAL A 90 10.11 20.11 3.28
C VAL A 90 9.14 20.82 2.31
N ARG A 91 9.28 22.12 2.09
CA ARG A 91 8.40 22.89 1.21
C ARG A 91 8.54 22.58 -0.27
N ASN A 92 9.67 22.03 -0.66
CA ASN A 92 9.96 21.65 -2.04
C ASN A 92 10.38 20.17 -2.03
N LEU A 93 9.41 19.29 -2.16
CA LEU A 93 9.61 17.85 -2.13
C LEU A 93 9.19 17.24 -3.45
N SER A 94 9.93 16.23 -3.90
CA SER A 94 9.51 15.32 -4.95
C SER A 94 9.39 13.92 -4.41
N ALA A 95 8.28 13.26 -4.70
CA ALA A 95 8.01 11.88 -4.34
C ALA A 95 7.90 11.03 -5.61
N GLU A 96 8.86 10.14 -5.79
CA GLU A 96 8.81 9.15 -6.88
C GLU A 96 7.71 8.14 -6.55
N CYS A 97 6.75 7.96 -7.46
CA CYS A 97 5.64 7.02 -7.25
C CYS A 97 6.02 5.58 -7.59
N GLY A 98 7.13 5.37 -8.29
CA GLY A 98 7.60 4.06 -8.72
C GLY A 98 7.51 3.82 -10.22
N ALA A 99 7.62 2.54 -10.61
CA ALA A 99 7.58 2.09 -12.00
C ALA A 99 6.25 1.38 -12.29
N PHE A 100 5.54 1.83 -13.31
CA PHE A 100 4.23 1.29 -13.69
C PHE A 100 4.27 0.77 -15.12
N THR A 101 3.50 -0.28 -15.39
CA THR A 101 3.28 -0.80 -16.73
C THR A 101 1.90 -0.34 -17.20
N LEU A 102 1.83 0.33 -18.34
CA LEU A 102 0.60 0.78 -18.95
C LEU A 102 -0.27 -0.42 -19.30
N ASP A 103 -1.46 -0.47 -18.74
CA ASP A 103 -2.37 -1.62 -18.81
C ASP A 103 -3.67 -1.29 -19.55
N ASP A 104 -4.22 -0.10 -19.31
CA ASP A 104 -5.51 0.32 -19.83
C ASP A 104 -5.46 1.69 -20.51
N LEU A 105 -6.19 1.81 -21.61
CA LEU A 105 -6.39 3.05 -22.35
C LEU A 105 -7.87 3.20 -22.67
N GLY A 106 -8.44 4.32 -22.28
CA GLY A 106 -9.82 4.67 -22.57
C GLY A 106 -9.91 6.07 -23.20
N TYR A 107 -10.70 6.21 -24.25
CA TYR A 107 -10.99 7.50 -24.85
C TYR A 107 -12.50 7.77 -24.80
N SER A 108 -12.85 9.02 -24.49
CA SER A 108 -14.23 9.51 -24.57
C SER A 108 -14.26 10.83 -25.32
N ASP A 109 -15.35 11.09 -26.04
CA ASP A 109 -15.61 12.36 -26.71
C ASP A 109 -16.62 13.23 -25.95
N ALA A 110 -16.60 14.53 -26.22
CA ALA A 110 -17.45 15.56 -25.66
C ALA A 110 -17.51 15.63 -24.09
N PRO A 111 -16.42 15.96 -23.39
CA PRO A 111 -15.12 16.42 -23.91
C PRO A 111 -14.19 15.28 -24.34
N ASP A 112 -13.25 15.60 -25.24
CA ASP A 112 -12.21 14.67 -25.67
C ASP A 112 -11.23 14.42 -24.51
N VAL A 113 -11.28 13.23 -23.90
CA VAL A 113 -10.41 12.84 -22.79
C VAL A 113 -9.78 11.47 -23.08
N LEU A 114 -8.45 11.40 -22.97
CA LEU A 114 -7.73 10.13 -22.94
C LEU A 114 -7.41 9.76 -21.49
N ASN A 115 -7.88 8.60 -21.07
CA ASN A 115 -7.59 8.01 -19.77
C ASN A 115 -6.53 6.93 -19.95
N ILE A 116 -5.50 6.98 -19.11
CA ILE A 116 -4.36 6.06 -19.10
C ILE A 116 -4.29 5.43 -17.73
N GLY A 117 -4.47 4.11 -17.66
CA GLY A 117 -4.30 3.31 -16.45
C GLY A 117 -3.00 2.53 -16.50
N ALA A 118 -2.24 2.53 -15.40
CA ALA A 118 -1.04 1.70 -15.28
C ALA A 118 -0.89 1.13 -13.88
N VAL A 119 -0.27 -0.05 -13.79
CA VAL A 119 -0.15 -0.81 -12.54
C VAL A 119 1.31 -1.21 -12.30
N ALA A 120 1.69 -1.29 -11.02
CA ALA A 120 3.00 -1.79 -10.60
C ALA A 120 2.99 -3.32 -10.69
N LYS A 121 3.46 -3.86 -11.81
CA LYS A 121 3.60 -5.30 -12.04
C LYS A 121 4.85 -5.60 -12.85
N PRO A 122 5.39 -6.83 -12.79
CA PRO A 122 6.44 -7.28 -13.70
C PRO A 122 5.99 -7.11 -15.16
N ASN A 123 6.96 -6.93 -16.07
CA ASN A 123 6.67 -6.90 -17.51
C ASN A 123 6.17 -8.25 -18.04
N ASP A 124 6.62 -9.34 -17.41
CA ASP A 124 6.18 -10.68 -17.73
C ASP A 124 4.86 -10.97 -17.02
N THR A 125 3.76 -10.94 -17.77
CA THR A 125 2.39 -11.17 -17.27
C THR A 125 2.21 -12.58 -16.73
N SER A 126 3.09 -13.53 -17.07
CA SER A 126 3.03 -14.91 -16.57
C SER A 126 3.14 -14.99 -15.03
N PHE A 127 3.62 -13.93 -14.36
CA PHE A 127 3.62 -13.81 -12.89
C PHE A 127 2.22 -13.98 -12.29
N SER A 128 1.22 -13.39 -12.93
CA SER A 128 -0.18 -13.39 -12.47
C SER A 128 -1.15 -14.17 -13.37
N GLU A 129 -0.69 -14.65 -14.53
CA GLU A 129 -1.58 -15.29 -15.52
C GLU A 129 -1.27 -16.77 -15.76
N ARG A 130 -0.02 -17.21 -15.49
CA ARG A 130 0.39 -18.58 -15.74
C ARG A 130 0.35 -19.43 -14.48
N GLU A 131 -0.56 -20.36 -14.41
CA GLU A 131 -0.57 -21.40 -13.38
C GLU A 131 0.64 -22.33 -13.51
N ARG A 132 1.14 -22.80 -12.37
CA ARG A 132 2.24 -23.75 -12.26
C ARG A 132 1.88 -24.86 -11.30
N ASP A 133 2.22 -26.09 -11.68
CA ASP A 133 2.19 -27.24 -10.79
C ASP A 133 3.63 -27.56 -10.37
N PHE A 134 3.94 -27.32 -9.10
CA PHE A 134 5.29 -27.50 -8.57
C PHE A 134 5.26 -27.85 -7.07
N ASP A 135 6.13 -28.77 -6.66
CA ASP A 135 6.31 -29.13 -5.25
C ASP A 135 7.56 -28.45 -4.68
N TRP A 136 7.37 -27.55 -3.77
CA TRP A 136 8.44 -26.96 -2.96
C TRP A 136 8.78 -27.89 -1.82
N LYS A 137 10.07 -28.29 -1.64
CA LYS A 137 10.49 -29.24 -0.61
C LYS A 137 11.78 -28.77 0.06
N ASN A 138 11.85 -28.90 1.40
CA ASN A 138 13.02 -28.57 2.22
C ASN A 138 13.58 -27.17 1.89
N THR A 139 12.73 -26.15 1.94
CA THR A 139 13.02 -24.79 1.55
C THR A 139 12.52 -23.81 2.64
N SER A 140 12.43 -22.53 2.34
CA SER A 140 11.84 -21.53 3.22
C SER A 140 11.04 -20.51 2.40
N VAL A 141 10.19 -19.69 3.10
CA VAL A 141 9.40 -18.64 2.48
C VAL A 141 10.31 -17.68 1.69
N GLN A 142 11.43 -17.27 2.28
CA GLN A 142 12.37 -16.36 1.63
C GLN A 142 12.99 -16.98 0.38
N LYS A 143 13.42 -18.25 0.42
CA LYS A 143 14.03 -18.93 -0.74
C LYS A 143 13.03 -19.11 -1.88
N ILE A 144 11.78 -19.45 -1.55
CA ILE A 144 10.69 -19.51 -2.54
C ILE A 144 10.50 -18.16 -3.20
N ALA A 145 10.42 -17.10 -2.39
CA ALA A 145 10.27 -15.71 -2.88
C ALA A 145 11.47 -15.28 -3.75
N GLU A 146 12.71 -15.64 -3.37
CA GLU A 146 13.92 -15.39 -4.16
C GLU A 146 13.87 -16.07 -5.53
N GLU A 147 13.48 -17.34 -5.58
CA GLU A 147 13.39 -18.07 -6.84
C GLU A 147 12.29 -17.49 -7.73
N ILE A 148 11.11 -17.18 -7.16
CA ILE A 148 10.02 -16.56 -7.91
C ILE A 148 10.42 -15.16 -8.40
N ALA A 149 11.00 -14.31 -7.54
CA ALA A 149 11.46 -12.96 -7.94
C ALA A 149 12.48 -13.05 -9.09
N GLY A 150 13.42 -13.99 -9.02
CA GLY A 150 14.42 -14.22 -10.07
C GLY A 150 13.83 -14.59 -11.43
N ARG A 151 12.72 -15.33 -11.47
CA ARG A 151 12.01 -15.68 -12.72
C ARG A 151 11.51 -14.45 -13.48
N TYR A 152 11.17 -13.39 -12.76
CA TYR A 152 10.56 -12.15 -13.30
C TYR A 152 11.50 -10.95 -13.27
N SER A 153 12.80 -11.20 -13.04
CA SER A 153 13.82 -10.13 -12.95
C SER A 153 13.51 -9.10 -11.88
N LEU A 154 12.81 -9.50 -10.82
CA LEU A 154 12.55 -8.67 -9.65
C LEU A 154 13.67 -8.85 -8.63
N THR A 155 14.01 -7.77 -7.91
CA THR A 155 14.88 -7.85 -6.74
C THR A 155 14.04 -8.14 -5.50
N LEU A 156 14.34 -9.23 -4.77
CA LEU A 156 13.66 -9.49 -3.51
C LEU A 156 14.16 -8.53 -2.41
N GLN A 157 13.22 -7.89 -1.71
CA GLN A 157 13.43 -7.21 -0.44
C GLN A 157 12.60 -7.94 0.60
N PHE A 158 13.26 -8.68 1.51
CA PHE A 158 12.60 -9.49 2.52
C PHE A 158 12.87 -8.91 3.92
N GLU A 159 11.80 -8.48 4.60
CA GLU A 159 11.84 -7.82 5.91
C GLU A 159 10.84 -8.50 6.87
N GLY A 160 11.06 -9.76 7.14
CA GLY A 160 10.20 -10.57 7.99
C GLY A 160 10.92 -11.77 8.56
N THR A 161 10.22 -12.56 9.36
CA THR A 161 10.71 -13.86 9.83
C THR A 161 10.62 -14.86 8.69
N ASP A 162 11.75 -15.53 8.39
CA ASP A 162 11.76 -16.62 7.42
C ASP A 162 11.26 -17.92 8.08
N HIS A 163 10.29 -18.58 7.45
CA HIS A 163 9.70 -19.81 7.92
C HIS A 163 10.13 -20.98 7.04
N GLU A 164 10.57 -22.07 7.68
CA GLU A 164 10.94 -23.29 6.96
C GLU A 164 9.72 -24.00 6.40
N ILE A 165 9.83 -24.49 5.18
CA ILE A 165 8.80 -25.20 4.43
C ILE A 165 9.32 -26.61 4.13
N GLU A 166 8.74 -27.61 4.79
CA GLU A 166 9.08 -29.00 4.51
C GLU A 166 8.53 -29.44 3.15
N VAL A 167 7.23 -29.25 2.94
CA VAL A 167 6.56 -29.51 1.65
C VAL A 167 5.40 -28.55 1.47
N LYS A 168 5.36 -27.83 0.36
CA LYS A 168 4.22 -27.00 -0.07
C LYS A 168 3.98 -27.20 -1.56
N GLU A 169 2.76 -27.60 -1.92
CA GLU A 169 2.32 -27.72 -3.30
C GLU A 169 1.88 -26.36 -3.82
N GLN A 170 2.29 -26.06 -5.04
CA GLN A 170 1.82 -24.92 -5.81
C GLN A 170 0.98 -25.44 -6.97
N SER A 171 -0.28 -25.00 -7.06
CA SER A 171 -1.20 -25.25 -8.19
C SER A 171 -1.91 -23.96 -8.60
N ALA A 172 -1.19 -22.85 -8.55
CA ALA A 172 -1.67 -21.51 -8.81
C ALA A 172 -0.61 -20.70 -9.57
N THR A 173 -0.91 -19.47 -9.94
CA THR A 173 0.08 -18.54 -10.48
C THR A 173 1.13 -18.19 -9.41
N ASP A 174 2.33 -17.81 -9.83
CA ASP A 174 3.40 -17.46 -8.89
C ASP A 174 2.99 -16.32 -7.95
N SER A 175 2.23 -15.34 -8.45
CA SER A 175 1.68 -14.22 -7.65
C SER A 175 0.69 -14.71 -6.59
N ALA A 176 -0.32 -15.47 -6.98
CA ALA A 176 -1.35 -15.95 -6.05
C ALA A 176 -0.79 -16.92 -5.02
N PHE A 177 0.09 -17.82 -5.44
CA PHE A 177 0.77 -18.76 -4.54
C PHE A 177 1.61 -18.02 -3.49
N LEU A 178 2.42 -17.06 -3.92
CA LEU A 178 3.30 -16.32 -3.01
C LEU A 178 2.50 -15.45 -2.05
N GLN A 179 1.39 -14.86 -2.51
CA GLN A 179 0.49 -14.11 -1.64
C GLN A 179 -0.13 -15.01 -0.57
N GLU A 180 -0.69 -16.18 -0.94
CA GLU A 180 -1.24 -17.15 0.02
C GLU A 180 -0.18 -17.61 1.03
N LEU A 181 1.05 -17.83 0.56
CA LEU A 181 2.16 -18.24 1.40
C LEU A 181 2.52 -17.17 2.42
N CYS A 182 2.63 -15.91 1.97
CA CYS A 182 2.86 -14.76 2.84
C CYS A 182 1.74 -14.59 3.88
N GLU A 183 0.47 -14.62 3.46
CA GLU A 183 -0.68 -14.52 4.35
C GLU A 183 -0.70 -15.62 5.41
N THR A 184 -0.25 -16.83 5.07
CA THR A 184 -0.17 -17.97 6.01
C THR A 184 0.72 -17.66 7.20
N TYR A 185 1.75 -16.84 7.02
CA TYR A 185 2.72 -16.48 8.05
C TYR A 185 2.65 -15.00 8.49
N GLY A 186 1.56 -14.30 8.17
CA GLY A 186 1.37 -12.90 8.56
C GLY A 186 2.27 -11.90 7.85
N LEU A 187 2.86 -12.31 6.73
CA LEU A 187 3.66 -11.47 5.88
C LEU A 187 2.79 -10.76 4.83
N CYS A 188 3.17 -9.55 4.47
CA CYS A 188 2.59 -8.79 3.39
C CYS A 188 3.49 -8.85 2.17
N MET A 189 2.92 -8.86 0.98
CA MET A 189 3.64 -8.87 -0.29
C MET A 189 3.15 -7.75 -1.20
N LYS A 190 4.08 -7.01 -1.79
CA LYS A 190 3.78 -6.08 -2.89
C LYS A 190 4.91 -6.05 -3.93
N VAL A 191 4.55 -5.68 -5.15
CA VAL A 191 5.53 -5.35 -6.19
C VAL A 191 5.66 -3.83 -6.27
N TYR A 192 6.86 -3.32 -6.10
CA TYR A 192 7.15 -1.88 -6.14
C TYR A 192 8.50 -1.64 -6.83
N THR A 193 8.53 -0.77 -7.82
CA THR A 193 9.77 -0.34 -8.51
C THR A 193 10.68 -1.51 -8.89
N GLU A 194 10.13 -2.52 -9.60
CA GLU A 194 10.86 -3.73 -10.02
C GLU A 194 11.44 -4.57 -8.86
N LYS A 195 10.88 -4.40 -7.66
CA LYS A 195 11.18 -5.20 -6.48
C LYS A 195 9.96 -6.00 -6.07
N LEU A 196 10.22 -7.21 -5.60
CA LEU A 196 9.26 -7.97 -4.79
C LEU A 196 9.57 -7.66 -3.34
N TRP A 197 8.67 -6.94 -2.67
CA TRP A 197 8.83 -6.57 -1.27
C TRP A 197 7.92 -7.43 -0.40
N ILE A 198 8.52 -8.14 0.56
CA ILE A 198 7.83 -8.97 1.55
C ILE A 198 8.24 -8.48 2.93
N TYR A 199 7.26 -8.18 3.78
CA TYR A 199 7.51 -7.64 5.11
C TYR A 199 6.48 -8.13 6.13
N ASP A 200 6.85 -8.08 7.42
CA ASP A 200 5.98 -8.41 8.54
C ASP A 200 5.12 -7.19 8.90
N ARG A 201 3.79 -7.31 8.75
CA ARG A 201 2.83 -6.24 9.03
C ARG A 201 2.85 -5.83 10.51
N GLU A 202 2.92 -6.79 11.43
CA GLU A 202 2.88 -6.48 12.86
C GLU A 202 4.16 -5.77 13.31
N ALA A 203 5.31 -6.11 12.73
CA ALA A 203 6.55 -5.36 12.92
C ALA A 203 6.44 -3.92 12.41
N TYR A 204 5.81 -3.70 11.26
CA TYR A 204 5.56 -2.36 10.72
C TYR A 204 4.55 -1.56 11.55
N LYS A 205 3.52 -2.21 12.08
CA LYS A 205 2.59 -1.61 13.04
C LYS A 205 3.28 -1.20 14.35
N ALA A 206 4.38 -1.83 14.74
CA ALA A 206 5.15 -1.48 15.92
C ALA A 206 5.98 -0.20 15.74
N ASN A 207 6.32 0.21 14.51
CA ASN A 207 7.09 1.42 14.22
C ASN A 207 6.42 2.68 14.77
N ASP A 208 7.21 3.69 15.14
CA ASP A 208 6.69 4.99 15.56
C ASP A 208 5.86 5.64 14.44
N PRO A 209 4.81 6.41 14.79
CA PRO A 209 4.04 7.16 13.81
C PRO A 209 4.92 8.17 13.05
N ALA A 210 4.85 8.13 11.71
CA ALA A 210 5.62 9.03 10.86
C ALA A 210 5.11 10.48 10.89
N PHE A 211 3.82 10.68 11.16
CA PHE A 211 3.19 11.99 11.23
C PHE A 211 1.92 11.95 12.10
N THR A 212 1.37 13.14 12.37
CA THR A 212 0.11 13.30 13.10
C THR A 212 -0.93 14.01 12.23
N VAL A 213 -2.17 13.53 12.28
CA VAL A 213 -3.32 14.14 11.59
C VAL A 213 -4.34 14.58 12.64
N TYR A 214 -4.80 15.80 12.52
CA TYR A 214 -5.75 16.41 13.45
C TYR A 214 -7.13 16.57 12.82
N ARG A 215 -8.17 16.50 13.64
CA ARG A 215 -9.51 16.95 13.24
C ARG A 215 -9.54 18.46 12.97
N VAL A 216 -8.86 19.23 13.83
CA VAL A 216 -8.72 20.67 13.74
C VAL A 216 -7.29 21.03 14.14
N ALA A 217 -6.64 21.89 13.37
CA ALA A 217 -5.28 22.32 13.65
C ALA A 217 -5.15 22.89 15.07
N PRO A 218 -4.10 22.53 15.83
CA PRO A 218 -3.77 23.16 17.09
C PRO A 218 -3.52 24.66 16.91
N ALA A 219 -3.81 25.46 17.94
CA ALA A 219 -3.64 26.91 17.86
C ALA A 219 -2.16 27.34 17.69
N ASP A 220 -1.24 26.53 18.17
CA ASP A 220 0.22 26.70 18.10
C ASP A 220 0.83 26.11 16.81
N ASP A 221 0.09 25.29 16.06
CA ASP A 221 0.50 24.78 14.75
C ASP A 221 -0.64 24.90 13.71
N PRO A 222 -0.87 26.07 13.14
CA PRO A 222 -1.92 26.28 12.14
C PRO A 222 -1.64 25.58 10.80
N THR A 223 -0.44 25.01 10.61
CA THR A 223 -0.04 24.27 9.41
C THR A 223 -0.16 22.76 9.56
N ALA A 224 -0.60 22.27 10.73
CA ALA A 224 -0.78 20.86 11.02
C ALA A 224 -1.64 20.16 9.96
N LEU A 225 -1.31 18.91 9.66
CA LEU A 225 -2.13 18.08 8.78
C LEU A 225 -3.51 17.86 9.39
N CYS A 226 -4.53 18.19 8.65
CA CYS A 226 -5.91 18.08 9.13
C CYS A 226 -6.78 17.30 8.16
N VAL A 227 -7.72 16.58 8.74
CA VAL A 227 -8.80 15.94 8.01
C VAL A 227 -9.65 17.00 7.31
N GLN A 228 -9.89 16.84 6.02
CA GLN A 228 -10.79 17.70 5.25
C GLN A 228 -12.22 17.53 5.78
N ARG A 229 -12.88 18.64 6.03
CA ARG A 229 -14.23 18.63 6.59
C ARG A 229 -15.20 17.86 5.70
N GLY A 230 -15.90 16.88 6.30
CA GLY A 230 -16.91 16.07 5.61
C GLY A 230 -16.36 14.83 4.90
N SER A 231 -15.04 14.58 4.95
CA SER A 231 -14.43 13.38 4.33
C SER A 231 -14.22 12.22 5.31
N PHE A 232 -14.34 12.45 6.61
CA PHE A 232 -14.01 11.45 7.63
C PHE A 232 -15.08 10.37 7.77
N SER A 233 -14.67 9.12 7.76
CA SER A 233 -15.47 7.98 8.18
C SER A 233 -14.69 7.09 9.14
N TRP A 234 -15.37 6.47 10.06
CA TRP A 234 -14.86 5.49 11.00
C TRP A 234 -15.81 4.31 11.07
N ASN A 235 -15.27 3.12 11.10
CA ASN A 235 -16.04 1.89 11.23
C ASN A 235 -15.33 0.95 12.20
N THR A 236 -16.11 0.20 12.99
CA THR A 236 -15.59 -0.85 13.85
C THR A 236 -16.55 -2.03 13.85
N THR A 237 -16.00 -3.23 13.88
CA THR A 237 -16.76 -4.48 13.95
C THR A 237 -16.15 -5.44 14.97
N LEU A 238 -17.00 -6.19 15.64
CA LEU A 238 -16.60 -7.29 16.50
C LEU A 238 -16.71 -8.64 15.77
N ALA A 239 -17.52 -8.70 14.74
CA ALA A 239 -17.72 -9.91 13.95
C ALA A 239 -16.45 -10.28 13.19
N GLY A 240 -16.04 -11.53 13.28
CA GLY A 240 -14.82 -12.02 12.63
C GLY A 240 -13.52 -11.67 13.35
N THR A 241 -13.56 -11.08 14.56
CA THR A 241 -12.36 -10.82 15.36
C THR A 241 -12.19 -11.86 16.47
N TYR A 242 -10.95 -12.13 16.84
CA TYR A 242 -10.59 -13.18 17.78
C TYR A 242 -9.64 -12.68 18.85
N THR A 243 -9.81 -13.21 20.08
CA THR A 243 -8.91 -12.94 21.22
C THR A 243 -7.94 -14.09 21.45
N GLY A 244 -8.08 -15.17 20.70
CA GLY A 244 -7.21 -16.34 20.72
C GLY A 244 -7.59 -17.33 19.64
N GLY A 245 -6.99 -18.49 19.65
CA GLY A 245 -7.30 -19.54 18.69
C GLY A 245 -6.76 -20.90 19.09
N ILE A 246 -7.26 -21.91 18.39
CA ILE A 246 -6.84 -23.32 18.54
C ILE A 246 -6.46 -23.82 17.15
N PHE A 247 -5.26 -24.34 17.03
CA PHE A 247 -4.78 -25.04 15.85
C PHE A 247 -4.76 -26.55 16.15
N THR A 248 -5.31 -27.35 15.23
CA THR A 248 -5.27 -28.80 15.34
C THR A 248 -4.89 -29.40 14.01
N TYR A 249 -3.95 -30.35 14.01
CA TYR A 249 -3.59 -31.11 12.82
C TYR A 249 -3.19 -32.53 13.22
N THR A 250 -3.84 -33.52 12.63
CA THR A 250 -3.54 -34.94 12.86
C THR A 250 -3.28 -35.62 11.54
N ASN A 251 -2.15 -36.32 11.42
CA ASN A 251 -1.82 -37.15 10.30
C ASN A 251 -1.36 -38.55 10.79
N GLU A 252 -2.30 -39.48 10.75
CA GLU A 252 -2.05 -40.86 11.23
C GLU A 252 -0.94 -41.60 10.48
N LYS A 253 -0.70 -41.25 9.20
CA LYS A 253 0.32 -41.91 8.38
C LYS A 253 1.74 -41.47 8.75
N GLU A 254 1.89 -40.24 9.21
CA GLU A 254 3.16 -39.63 9.60
C GLU A 254 3.33 -39.60 11.12
N GLU A 255 2.37 -40.15 11.88
CA GLU A 255 2.32 -40.10 13.35
C GLU A 255 2.42 -38.71 13.92
N ILE A 256 1.83 -37.71 13.22
CA ILE A 256 1.80 -36.32 13.63
C ILE A 256 0.46 -36.05 14.33
N ASP A 257 0.53 -35.47 15.54
CA ASP A 257 -0.62 -34.95 16.28
C ASP A 257 -0.21 -33.63 16.93
N ILE A 258 -0.66 -32.52 16.34
CA ILE A 258 -0.33 -31.16 16.74
C ILE A 258 -1.58 -30.47 17.28
N SER A 259 -1.48 -29.92 18.50
CA SER A 259 -2.51 -29.08 19.10
C SER A 259 -1.85 -27.89 19.79
N VAL A 260 -2.13 -26.70 19.29
CA VAL A 260 -1.58 -25.43 19.79
C VAL A 260 -2.73 -24.49 20.14
N GLU A 261 -2.64 -23.81 21.29
CA GLU A 261 -3.58 -22.80 21.71
C GLU A 261 -2.84 -21.47 21.99
N VAL A 262 -3.40 -20.36 21.49
CA VAL A 262 -2.83 -19.01 21.62
C VAL A 262 -3.92 -18.04 22.10
N GLY A 263 -3.54 -17.06 22.95
CA GLY A 263 -4.43 -16.01 23.42
C GLY A 263 -5.43 -16.46 24.48
N THR A 264 -6.65 -15.90 24.49
CA THR A 264 -7.68 -16.15 25.50
C THR A 264 -8.84 -16.97 24.92
N PRO A 265 -9.60 -17.70 25.80
CA PRO A 265 -10.65 -18.63 25.35
C PRO A 265 -11.98 -17.94 24.96
N GLU A 266 -12.08 -16.62 25.03
CA GLU A 266 -13.38 -15.92 24.89
C GLU A 266 -13.91 -15.98 23.46
N ARG A 267 -13.04 -15.68 22.45
CA ARG A 267 -13.37 -15.72 21.02
C ARG A 267 -12.22 -16.37 20.28
N GLN A 268 -12.31 -17.68 20.09
CA GLN A 268 -11.24 -18.48 19.52
C GLN A 268 -11.45 -18.74 18.04
N LEU A 269 -10.43 -18.47 17.23
CA LEU A 269 -10.30 -18.96 15.87
C LEU A 269 -9.94 -20.44 15.90
N LYS A 270 -10.65 -21.26 15.15
CA LYS A 270 -10.33 -22.69 14.98
C LYS A 270 -9.68 -22.89 13.62
N LEU A 271 -8.43 -23.31 13.62
CA LEU A 271 -7.64 -23.56 12.44
C LEU A 271 -7.28 -25.05 12.35
N ASN A 272 -7.59 -25.67 11.22
CA ASN A 272 -7.20 -27.04 10.90
C ASN A 272 -6.50 -27.03 9.56
N LYS A 273 -5.17 -26.91 9.59
CA LYS A 273 -4.29 -26.88 8.42
C LYS A 273 -3.09 -27.77 8.65
N LYS A 274 -2.36 -28.11 7.59
CA LYS A 274 -1.10 -28.84 7.69
C LYS A 274 -0.05 -27.96 8.37
N ALA A 275 0.67 -28.52 9.33
CA ALA A 275 1.86 -27.92 9.93
C ALA A 275 2.95 -28.97 10.11
N SER A 276 4.20 -28.56 10.02
CA SER A 276 5.36 -29.45 10.15
C SER A 276 5.67 -29.77 11.61
N ASN A 277 5.38 -28.85 12.53
CA ASN A 277 5.58 -28.98 13.97
C ASN A 277 4.75 -27.93 14.73
N GLU A 278 4.82 -27.97 16.07
CA GLU A 278 4.07 -27.03 16.93
C GLU A 278 4.46 -25.56 16.70
N ALA A 279 5.73 -25.26 16.43
CA ALA A 279 6.18 -23.88 16.18
C ALA A 279 5.62 -23.33 14.86
N ASP A 280 5.57 -24.15 13.81
CA ASP A 280 4.93 -23.83 12.54
C ASP A 280 3.42 -23.62 12.72
N ALA A 281 2.75 -24.51 13.46
CA ALA A 281 1.33 -24.37 13.79
C ALA A 281 1.02 -23.10 14.59
N GLN A 282 1.87 -22.74 15.54
CA GLN A 282 1.75 -21.50 16.31
C GLN A 282 1.89 -20.27 15.42
N ALA A 283 2.92 -20.23 14.56
CA ALA A 283 3.12 -19.10 13.62
C ALA A 283 1.91 -18.91 12.70
N GLN A 284 1.39 -20.00 12.12
CA GLN A 284 0.20 -19.95 11.26
C GLN A 284 -1.05 -19.48 12.03
N LEU A 285 -1.22 -19.91 13.29
CA LEU A 285 -2.36 -19.51 14.10
C LEU A 285 -2.30 -18.05 14.51
N GLU A 286 -1.14 -17.56 14.94
CA GLU A 286 -0.90 -16.15 15.29
C GLU A 286 -1.13 -15.25 14.06
N ALA A 287 -0.60 -15.63 12.92
CA ALA A 287 -0.83 -14.94 11.65
C ALA A 287 -2.31 -14.89 11.27
N ALA A 288 -3.02 -16.01 11.39
CA ALA A 288 -4.44 -16.07 11.06
C ALA A 288 -5.30 -15.19 11.99
N ILE A 289 -4.97 -15.11 13.28
CA ILE A 289 -5.64 -14.22 14.25
C ILE A 289 -5.33 -12.75 13.88
N ALA A 290 -4.07 -12.41 13.63
CA ALA A 290 -3.66 -11.06 13.25
C ALA A 290 -4.33 -10.60 11.95
N ASN A 291 -4.40 -11.47 10.94
CA ASN A 291 -5.08 -11.21 9.67
C ASN A 291 -6.60 -10.99 9.86
N ALA A 292 -7.24 -11.83 10.66
CA ALA A 292 -8.68 -11.70 10.95
C ALA A 292 -9.02 -10.42 11.74
N ASN A 293 -8.12 -9.97 12.62
CA ASN A 293 -8.30 -8.76 13.41
C ASN A 293 -7.89 -7.49 12.66
N HIS A 294 -7.08 -7.61 11.61
CA HIS A 294 -6.71 -6.48 10.77
C HIS A 294 -7.97 -5.92 10.10
N GLY A 295 -8.13 -4.60 10.07
CA GLY A 295 -9.33 -3.98 9.51
C GLY A 295 -10.58 -4.03 10.40
N ALA A 296 -10.52 -4.61 11.61
CA ALA A 296 -11.64 -4.61 12.55
C ALA A 296 -12.10 -3.20 12.94
N THR A 297 -11.17 -2.28 13.04
CA THR A 297 -11.44 -0.85 13.25
C THR A 297 -10.69 -0.03 12.21
N THR A 298 -11.42 0.68 11.37
CA THR A 298 -10.86 1.43 10.23
C THR A 298 -11.26 2.90 10.26
N VAL A 299 -10.42 3.73 9.65
CA VAL A 299 -10.72 5.12 9.31
C VAL A 299 -10.46 5.36 7.83
N SER A 300 -11.25 6.23 7.22
CA SER A 300 -10.98 6.76 5.89
C SER A 300 -11.25 8.27 5.90
N PHE A 301 -10.33 9.03 5.30
CA PHE A 301 -10.46 10.48 5.20
C PHE A 301 -9.58 11.05 4.09
N THR A 302 -9.89 12.26 3.69
CA THR A 302 -9.06 13.05 2.78
C THR A 302 -8.40 14.19 3.56
N MET A 303 -7.19 14.55 3.18
CA MET A 303 -6.46 15.70 3.70
C MET A 303 -5.77 16.47 2.56
N MET A 304 -5.14 17.59 2.87
CA MET A 304 -4.24 18.27 1.96
C MET A 304 -3.17 17.28 1.47
N GLY A 305 -2.76 17.39 0.21
CA GLY A 305 -1.74 16.52 -0.36
C GLY A 305 -0.49 16.41 0.50
N TYR A 306 -0.06 15.18 0.77
CA TYR A 306 1.08 14.86 1.63
C TYR A 306 2.05 13.92 0.90
N PRO A 307 2.99 14.46 0.13
CA PRO A 307 3.88 13.66 -0.71
C PRO A 307 4.94 12.85 0.07
N ALA A 308 5.11 13.11 1.37
CA ALA A 308 6.03 12.36 2.22
C ALA A 308 5.42 11.08 2.85
N GLY A 309 4.10 10.88 2.69
CA GLY A 309 3.42 9.70 3.21
C GLY A 309 3.47 8.54 2.24
N ALA A 310 3.42 7.33 2.79
CA ALA A 310 3.34 6.09 2.04
C ALA A 310 2.46 5.06 2.77
N ALA A 311 1.92 4.10 2.04
CA ALA A 311 1.30 2.92 2.64
C ALA A 311 2.31 2.13 3.49
N ALA A 312 1.80 1.30 4.40
CA ALA A 312 2.57 0.59 5.42
C ALA A 312 3.27 1.46 6.48
N GLN A 313 3.11 2.79 6.45
CA GLN A 313 3.50 3.66 7.56
C GLN A 313 2.41 3.71 8.64
N CYS A 314 2.78 4.15 9.84
CA CYS A 314 1.83 4.51 10.88
C CYS A 314 1.68 6.03 11.02
N PHE A 315 0.50 6.48 11.44
CA PHE A 315 0.27 7.86 11.85
C PHE A 315 -0.56 7.92 13.13
N THR A 316 -0.56 9.09 13.78
CA THR A 316 -1.42 9.37 14.93
C THR A 316 -2.61 10.20 14.50
N LEU A 317 -3.82 9.80 14.85
CA LEU A 317 -5.05 10.56 14.66
C LEU A 317 -5.46 11.21 15.98
N LEU A 318 -5.78 12.52 15.95
CA LEU A 318 -6.16 13.29 17.15
C LEU A 318 -7.38 14.18 16.93
N GLY A 319 -8.19 14.34 17.99
CA GLY A 319 -9.32 15.24 18.05
C GLY A 319 -10.68 14.60 17.78
N TYR A 320 -10.74 13.28 17.77
CA TYR A 320 -11.97 12.48 17.62
C TYR A 320 -12.34 11.71 18.89
N GLY A 321 -11.66 12.01 20.02
CA GLY A 321 -11.97 11.39 21.32
C GLY A 321 -11.54 9.91 21.38
N SER A 322 -12.48 8.99 21.63
CA SER A 322 -12.18 7.55 21.71
C SER A 322 -11.67 6.93 20.40
N ILE A 323 -11.81 7.62 19.29
CA ILE A 323 -11.30 7.20 17.99
C ILE A 323 -9.81 7.54 17.85
N ASP A 324 -9.33 8.50 18.65
CA ASP A 324 -7.91 8.90 18.64
C ASP A 324 -6.99 7.69 18.83
N GLY A 325 -5.80 7.76 18.28
CA GLY A 325 -4.78 6.73 18.43
C GLY A 325 -3.90 6.54 17.23
N LYS A 326 -3.13 5.45 17.26
CA LYS A 326 -2.23 5.03 16.20
C LYS A 326 -2.97 4.20 15.18
N TYR A 327 -2.71 4.48 13.90
CA TYR A 327 -3.27 3.78 12.76
C TYR A 327 -2.16 3.36 11.78
N PHE A 328 -2.32 2.19 11.18
CA PHE A 328 -1.49 1.68 10.09
C PHE A 328 -2.18 2.01 8.76
N ILE A 329 -1.44 2.55 7.81
CA ILE A 329 -1.97 2.97 6.51
C ILE A 329 -2.07 1.76 5.59
N ASP A 330 -3.29 1.35 5.30
CA ASP A 330 -3.60 0.25 4.38
C ASP A 330 -3.51 0.70 2.92
N SER A 331 -3.98 1.92 2.64
CA SER A 331 -3.78 2.55 1.32
C SER A 331 -3.70 4.07 1.43
N MET A 332 -2.95 4.66 0.51
CA MET A 332 -2.83 6.11 0.37
C MET A 332 -3.01 6.48 -1.11
N GLU A 333 -4.01 7.31 -1.39
CA GLU A 333 -4.30 7.78 -2.74
C GLU A 333 -3.98 9.27 -2.87
N HIS A 334 -3.04 9.60 -3.73
CA HIS A 334 -2.67 10.97 -4.10
C HIS A 334 -3.45 11.38 -5.33
N SER A 335 -4.20 12.47 -5.25
CA SER A 335 -5.01 12.98 -6.37
C SER A 335 -4.64 14.43 -6.68
N LEU A 336 -4.15 14.65 -7.90
CA LEU A 336 -3.85 15.98 -8.44
C LEU A 336 -4.81 16.29 -9.56
N SER A 337 -5.36 17.51 -9.54
CA SER A 337 -6.22 18.01 -10.60
C SER A 337 -6.16 19.53 -10.64
N LYS A 338 -6.90 20.16 -11.55
CA LYS A 338 -7.07 21.62 -11.60
C LYS A 338 -7.64 22.20 -10.30
N SER A 339 -8.29 21.40 -9.45
CA SER A 339 -8.81 21.81 -8.14
C SER A 339 -7.79 21.75 -7.00
N GLY A 340 -6.61 21.19 -7.24
CA GLY A 340 -5.50 21.09 -6.29
C GLY A 340 -5.01 19.66 -6.07
N TYR A 341 -4.21 19.50 -5.00
CA TYR A 341 -3.62 18.22 -4.60
C TYR A 341 -4.16 17.79 -3.24
N THR A 342 -4.69 16.59 -3.18
CA THR A 342 -5.22 15.95 -1.97
C THR A 342 -4.64 14.55 -1.81
N THR A 343 -4.66 14.07 -0.56
CA THR A 343 -4.30 12.69 -0.21
C THR A 343 -5.46 12.08 0.56
N LYS A 344 -5.99 10.95 0.07
CA LYS A 344 -6.95 10.10 0.78
C LYS A 344 -6.19 8.99 1.50
N ILE A 345 -6.54 8.74 2.75
CA ILE A 345 -5.97 7.66 3.56
C ILE A 345 -7.08 6.68 3.93
N GLU A 346 -6.80 5.40 3.80
CA GLU A 346 -7.54 4.31 4.42
C GLU A 346 -6.59 3.59 5.36
N ALA A 347 -7.01 3.38 6.61
CA ALA A 347 -6.10 2.90 7.64
C ALA A 347 -6.83 2.06 8.70
N SER A 348 -6.12 1.08 9.25
CA SER A 348 -6.57 0.21 10.31
C SER A 348 -5.96 0.61 11.65
N LYS A 349 -6.76 0.58 12.72
CA LYS A 349 -6.30 0.92 14.08
C LYS A 349 -5.25 -0.08 14.55
N VAL A 350 -4.18 0.43 15.10
CA VAL A 350 -3.19 -0.38 15.80
C VAL A 350 -3.66 -0.52 17.25
N GLU A 351 -4.13 -1.72 17.61
CA GLU A 351 -4.52 -2.00 18.99
C GLU A 351 -3.30 -1.93 19.90
N ALA A 352 -3.47 -1.36 21.10
CA ALA A 352 -2.43 -1.40 22.10
C ALA A 352 -2.21 -2.86 22.51
N VAL A 353 -0.96 -3.33 22.47
CA VAL A 353 -0.61 -4.64 23.02
C VAL A 353 -0.90 -4.56 24.51
N THR A 354 -2.04 -5.12 24.93
CA THR A 354 -2.33 -5.34 26.36
C THR A 354 -1.43 -6.46 26.82
N GLY A 355 -0.28 -6.08 27.43
CA GLY A 355 0.64 -7.00 28.10
C GLY A 355 0.04 -7.64 29.33
#